data_b30773e9183604c4e0434a2324452094
#
_entry.id   b30773e9183604c4e0434a2324452094
#
_cell.length_a   1.000
_cell.length_b   1.000
_cell.length_c   1.000
_cell.angle_alpha   90.00
_cell.angle_beta   90.00
_cell.angle_gamma   90.00
#
_symmetry.space_group_name_H-M   'P 1'
#
loop_
_entity.id
_entity.type
_entity.pdbx_description
1 polymer ?
#
loop_
_entity_poly.entity_id
_entity_poly.type
_entity_poly.pdbx_seq_one_letter_code
_entity_poly.pdbx_strand_id
1 'polypeptide(L)'
;MTLQEVRNFLDACHEVSHIIAAFPELPKGLAPRHIKALQAIHELQTKQDLPAGANPPAKSRVKISDVSDFLGGTRPSVTKLIRELESCGALIKTPDTSDKRIIWLQLTPLGEQYYEFYGLQYHTWLSQVLDQIPKEDLETTIRTVHHARKILQDNHPPKP
;
A
#
# COMPACT_ATOMS: atom_id res chain seq x y z
N MET A 1 -21.23 14.87 20.69
CA MET A 1 -20.48 13.65 21.05
C MET A 1 -20.10 13.74 22.52
N THR A 2 -20.43 12.73 23.31
CA THR A 2 -20.09 12.65 24.75
C THR A 2 -18.67 12.11 24.93
N LEU A 3 -18.09 12.31 26.13
CA LEU A 3 -16.78 11.75 26.46
C LEU A 3 -16.75 10.21 26.37
N GLN A 4 -17.87 9.55 26.69
CA GLN A 4 -17.99 8.10 26.60
C GLN A 4 -18.01 7.63 25.14
N GLU A 5 -18.70 8.32 24.25
CA GLU A 5 -18.70 8.02 22.81
C GLU A 5 -17.30 8.18 22.21
N VAL A 6 -16.53 9.18 22.63
CA VAL A 6 -15.14 9.35 22.22
C VAL A 6 -14.27 8.18 22.69
N ARG A 7 -14.41 7.75 23.95
CA ARG A 7 -13.68 6.59 24.48
C ARG A 7 -14.00 5.32 23.68
N ASN A 8 -15.30 5.04 23.48
CA ASN A 8 -15.72 3.86 22.72
C ASN A 8 -15.17 3.89 21.29
N PHE A 9 -15.12 5.06 20.64
CA PHE A 9 -14.53 5.22 19.32
C PHE A 9 -13.03 4.94 19.33
N LEU A 10 -12.28 5.44 20.32
CA LEU A 10 -10.84 5.20 20.46
C LEU A 10 -10.54 3.74 20.75
N ASP A 11 -11.36 3.09 21.59
CA ASP A 11 -11.26 1.66 21.88
C ASP A 11 -11.47 0.83 20.60
N ALA A 12 -12.49 1.15 19.80
CA ALA A 12 -12.72 0.51 18.51
C ALA A 12 -11.54 0.74 17.53
N CYS A 13 -10.94 1.94 17.50
CA CYS A 13 -9.74 2.21 16.73
C CYS A 13 -8.54 1.37 17.22
N HIS A 14 -8.46 1.09 18.53
CA HIS A 14 -7.42 0.22 19.08
C HIS A 14 -7.61 -1.23 18.63
N GLU A 15 -8.83 -1.74 18.60
CA GLU A 15 -9.16 -3.09 18.08
C GLU A 15 -8.71 -3.26 16.61
N VAL A 16 -8.74 -2.20 15.80
CA VAL A 16 -8.23 -2.25 14.43
C VAL A 16 -6.76 -2.66 14.38
N SER A 17 -5.97 -2.33 15.41
CA SER A 17 -4.56 -2.75 15.51
C SER A 17 -4.41 -4.26 15.60
N HIS A 18 -5.35 -4.95 16.25
CA HIS A 18 -5.38 -6.41 16.33
C HIS A 18 -5.75 -7.06 14.99
N ILE A 19 -6.66 -6.43 14.24
CA ILE A 19 -6.99 -6.88 12.87
C ILE A 19 -5.75 -6.77 11.97
N ILE A 20 -5.00 -5.67 12.09
CA ILE A 20 -3.75 -5.48 11.34
C ILE A 20 -2.68 -6.48 11.80
N ALA A 21 -2.63 -6.82 13.09
CA ALA A 21 -1.70 -7.80 13.64
C ALA A 21 -2.02 -9.25 13.22
N ALA A 22 -3.24 -9.51 12.74
CA ALA A 22 -3.60 -10.80 12.13
C ALA A 22 -2.99 -11.00 10.73
N PHE A 23 -2.29 -10.00 10.19
CA PHE A 23 -1.53 -10.13 8.95
C PHE A 23 -0.47 -11.25 9.11
N PRO A 24 -0.28 -12.11 8.09
CA PRO A 24 0.70 -13.18 8.17
C PRO A 24 2.10 -12.63 8.44
N GLU A 25 2.89 -13.37 9.19
CA GLU A 25 4.25 -12.96 9.53
C GLU A 25 5.05 -12.65 8.26
N LEU A 26 5.50 -11.42 8.16
CA LEU A 26 6.25 -10.94 7.00
C LEU A 26 7.72 -11.33 7.12
N PRO A 27 8.42 -11.59 6.02
CA PRO A 27 9.86 -11.79 6.01
C PRO A 27 10.59 -10.66 6.71
N LYS A 28 11.72 -10.97 7.34
CA LYS A 28 12.53 -10.01 8.09
C LYS A 28 12.85 -8.78 7.22
N GLY A 29 12.55 -7.60 7.75
CA GLY A 29 12.77 -6.33 7.06
C GLY A 29 11.56 -5.82 6.27
N LEU A 30 10.50 -6.62 6.10
CA LEU A 30 9.26 -6.19 5.49
C LEU A 30 8.21 -5.77 6.52
N ALA A 31 7.31 -4.89 6.12
CA ALA A 31 6.14 -4.44 6.87
C ALA A 31 4.96 -4.28 5.90
N PRO A 32 3.70 -4.18 6.37
CA PRO A 32 2.53 -4.06 5.50
C PRO A 32 2.62 -2.93 4.45
N ARG A 33 3.30 -1.82 4.79
CA ARG A 33 3.56 -0.72 3.85
C ARG A 33 4.39 -1.14 2.63
N HIS A 34 5.29 -2.13 2.78
CA HIS A 34 6.08 -2.66 1.67
C HIS A 34 5.21 -3.47 0.71
N ILE A 35 4.27 -4.25 1.23
CA ILE A 35 3.31 -5.00 0.41
C ILE A 35 2.44 -4.05 -0.40
N LYS A 36 1.98 -2.94 0.20
CA LYS A 36 1.28 -1.87 -0.53
C LYS A 36 2.12 -1.26 -1.66
N ALA A 37 3.42 -1.10 -1.44
CA ALA A 37 4.31 -0.58 -2.48
C ALA A 37 4.54 -1.59 -3.61
N LEU A 38 4.69 -2.89 -3.29
CA LEU A 38 4.75 -3.96 -4.29
C LEU A 38 3.47 -4.01 -5.12
N GLN A 39 2.30 -3.94 -4.47
CA GLN A 39 1.00 -3.86 -5.14
C GLN A 39 0.93 -2.66 -6.08
N ALA A 40 1.30 -1.47 -5.61
CA ALA A 40 1.29 -0.25 -6.43
C ALA A 40 2.17 -0.40 -7.69
N ILE A 41 3.37 -0.97 -7.54
CA ILE A 41 4.28 -1.20 -8.67
C ILE A 41 3.68 -2.22 -9.64
N HIS A 42 3.17 -3.34 -9.12
CA HIS A 42 2.54 -4.39 -9.95
C HIS A 42 1.35 -3.83 -10.74
N GLU A 43 0.42 -3.12 -10.08
CA GLU A 43 -0.75 -2.53 -10.75
C GLU A 43 -0.37 -1.47 -11.78
N LEU A 44 0.63 -0.63 -11.50
CA LEU A 44 1.12 0.37 -12.45
C LEU A 44 1.81 -0.28 -13.65
N GLN A 45 2.48 -1.43 -13.45
CA GLN A 45 3.08 -2.20 -14.53
C GLN A 45 2.04 -2.87 -15.43
N THR A 46 0.93 -3.32 -14.87
CA THR A 46 -0.14 -4.01 -15.61
C THR A 46 -1.12 -3.04 -16.28
N LYS A 47 -1.37 -1.85 -15.70
CA LYS A 47 -2.30 -0.84 -16.27
C LYS A 47 -1.76 -0.12 -17.51
N GLN A 48 -0.46 -0.18 -17.77
CA GLN A 48 0.11 0.36 -19.01
C GLN A 48 0.00 -0.68 -20.13
N ASP A 49 -1.23 -1.10 -20.44
CA ASP A 49 -1.50 -1.96 -21.57
C ASP A 49 -1.02 -1.28 -22.86
N LEU A 50 -0.01 -1.89 -23.48
CA LEU A 50 0.45 -1.52 -24.80
C LEU A 50 -0.63 -1.84 -25.84
N PRO A 51 -0.76 -1.05 -26.92
CA PRO A 51 -1.66 -1.37 -28.01
C PRO A 51 -1.36 -2.77 -28.55
N ALA A 52 -2.40 -3.54 -28.82
CA ALA A 52 -2.33 -4.89 -29.37
C ALA A 52 -1.41 -4.93 -30.60
N GLY A 53 -0.30 -5.65 -30.50
CA GLY A 53 0.69 -5.80 -31.58
C GLY A 53 2.14 -5.45 -31.24
N ALA A 54 2.44 -4.93 -30.07
CA ALA A 54 3.82 -4.70 -29.62
C ALA A 54 4.47 -6.06 -29.25
N ASN A 55 5.57 -6.38 -29.94
CA ASN A 55 6.42 -7.53 -29.66
C ASN A 55 7.01 -7.44 -28.25
N PRO A 56 7.24 -8.55 -27.53
CA PRO A 56 6.92 -8.76 -26.12
C PRO A 56 6.99 -7.50 -25.29
N PRO A 57 5.97 -7.20 -24.45
CA PRO A 57 5.87 -5.93 -23.77
C PRO A 57 7.14 -5.71 -22.95
N ALA A 58 7.90 -4.67 -23.25
CA ALA A 58 8.82 -4.13 -22.27
C ALA A 58 7.99 -3.91 -21.01
N LYS A 59 8.24 -4.68 -19.93
CA LYS A 59 7.51 -4.56 -18.65
C LYS A 59 7.35 -3.08 -18.36
N SER A 60 6.11 -2.64 -18.19
CA SER A 60 5.76 -1.23 -18.07
C SER A 60 6.66 -0.55 -17.06
N ARG A 61 7.27 0.56 -17.45
CA ARG A 61 8.29 1.23 -16.67
C ARG A 61 7.63 2.14 -15.65
N VAL A 62 7.77 1.84 -14.37
CA VAL A 62 7.18 2.61 -13.26
C VAL A 62 8.24 3.49 -12.62
N LYS A 63 7.90 4.76 -12.33
CA LYS A 63 8.78 5.72 -11.64
C LYS A 63 8.43 5.79 -10.15
N ILE A 64 9.37 6.29 -9.35
CA ILE A 64 9.12 6.58 -7.92
C ILE A 64 7.98 7.59 -7.75
N SER A 65 7.86 8.58 -8.66
CA SER A 65 6.74 9.55 -8.66
C SER A 65 5.40 8.86 -8.78
N ASP A 66 5.29 7.90 -9.71
CA ASP A 66 4.03 7.21 -10.00
C ASP A 66 3.57 6.39 -8.78
N VAL A 67 4.51 5.73 -8.09
CA VAL A 67 4.25 5.03 -6.83
C VAL A 67 3.86 6.00 -5.71
N SER A 68 4.50 7.18 -5.65
CA SER A 68 4.18 8.21 -4.67
C SER A 68 2.76 8.74 -4.86
N ASP A 69 2.37 9.01 -6.09
CA ASP A 69 1.03 9.48 -6.43
C ASP A 69 -0.03 8.41 -6.16
N PHE A 70 0.26 7.15 -6.50
CA PHE A 70 -0.62 6.01 -6.21
C PHE A 70 -0.87 5.81 -4.71
N LEU A 71 0.18 5.88 -3.89
CA LEU A 71 0.09 5.68 -2.44
C LEU A 71 -0.40 6.91 -1.67
N GLY A 72 -0.51 8.08 -2.30
CA GLY A 72 -0.79 9.35 -1.63
C GLY A 72 0.26 9.72 -0.58
N GLY A 73 1.49 9.24 -0.73
CA GLY A 73 2.59 9.45 0.19
C GLY A 73 3.56 10.55 -0.25
N THR A 74 4.41 11.02 0.67
CA THR A 74 5.47 11.96 0.32
C THR A 74 6.61 11.25 -0.41
N ARG A 75 7.24 11.91 -1.38
CA ARG A 75 8.39 11.35 -2.13
C ARG A 75 9.52 10.82 -1.23
N PRO A 76 9.94 11.52 -0.15
CA PRO A 76 10.96 10.99 0.76
C PRO A 76 10.55 9.67 1.42
N SER A 77 9.28 9.55 1.85
CA SER A 77 8.75 8.33 2.47
C SER A 77 8.77 7.16 1.48
N VAL A 78 8.29 7.40 0.25
CA VAL A 78 8.26 6.36 -0.80
C VAL A 78 9.69 5.99 -1.23
N THR A 79 10.60 6.96 -1.35
CA THR A 79 12.01 6.68 -1.68
C THR A 79 12.67 5.77 -0.64
N LYS A 80 12.34 5.96 0.65
CA LYS A 80 12.82 5.07 1.72
C LYS A 80 12.26 3.66 1.55
N LEU A 81 10.95 3.52 1.30
CA LEU A 81 10.28 2.24 1.02
C LEU A 81 10.92 1.49 -0.15
N ILE A 82 11.18 2.20 -1.25
CA ILE A 82 11.83 1.63 -2.45
C ILE A 82 13.25 1.14 -2.16
N ARG A 83 14.02 1.85 -1.32
CA ARG A 83 15.35 1.39 -0.88
C ARG A 83 15.25 0.12 -0.03
N GLU A 84 14.30 0.08 0.89
CA GLU A 84 14.06 -1.08 1.76
C GLU A 84 13.70 -2.31 0.91
N LEU A 85 12.82 -2.17 -0.09
CA LEU A 85 12.46 -3.24 -1.03
C LEU A 85 13.63 -3.69 -1.92
N GLU A 86 14.47 -2.76 -2.36
CA GLU A 86 15.68 -3.08 -3.10
C GLU A 86 16.68 -3.85 -2.24
N SER A 87 16.88 -3.42 -0.98
CA SER A 87 17.82 -4.07 -0.06
C SER A 87 17.43 -5.51 0.31
N CYS A 88 16.14 -5.85 0.28
CA CYS A 88 15.66 -7.22 0.48
C CYS A 88 15.54 -8.02 -0.83
N GLY A 89 15.98 -7.46 -1.95
CA GLY A 89 15.98 -8.15 -3.25
C GLY A 89 14.62 -8.25 -3.95
N ALA A 90 13.58 -7.59 -3.44
CA ALA A 90 12.23 -7.61 -4.02
C ALA A 90 12.06 -6.64 -5.21
N LEU A 91 12.99 -5.70 -5.39
CA LEU A 91 12.91 -4.64 -6.38
C LEU A 91 14.29 -4.41 -7.03
N ILE A 92 14.28 -4.04 -8.31
CA ILE A 92 15.44 -3.54 -9.05
C ILE A 92 15.17 -2.10 -9.49
N LYS A 93 16.19 -1.25 -9.36
CA LYS A 93 16.21 0.12 -9.89
C LYS A 93 17.13 0.19 -11.10
N THR A 94 16.63 0.73 -12.20
CA THR A 94 17.41 0.90 -13.44
C THR A 94 17.36 2.36 -13.86
N PRO A 95 18.50 3.07 -13.96
CA PRO A 95 18.51 4.42 -14.54
C PRO A 95 18.04 4.39 -16.00
N ASP A 96 17.33 5.42 -16.40
CA ASP A 96 16.99 5.59 -17.81
C ASP A 96 18.25 5.87 -18.64
N THR A 97 18.27 5.38 -19.87
CA THR A 97 19.42 5.49 -20.77
C THR A 97 19.59 6.92 -21.31
N SER A 98 18.51 7.67 -21.46
CA SER A 98 18.50 9.03 -22.03
C SER A 98 18.50 10.13 -20.96
N ASP A 99 17.82 9.90 -19.82
CA ASP A 99 17.82 10.84 -18.68
C ASP A 99 18.11 10.10 -17.36
N LYS A 100 19.35 10.18 -16.89
CA LYS A 100 19.79 9.54 -15.65
C LYS A 100 19.07 10.02 -14.38
N ARG A 101 18.26 11.08 -14.45
CA ARG A 101 17.41 11.55 -13.34
C ARG A 101 16.18 10.67 -13.18
N ILE A 102 15.81 9.93 -14.23
CA ILE A 102 14.69 9.00 -14.21
C ILE A 102 15.20 7.65 -13.76
N ILE A 103 14.57 7.12 -12.71
CA ILE A 103 14.82 5.77 -12.18
C ILE A 103 13.58 4.94 -12.41
N TRP A 104 13.75 3.85 -13.14
CA TRP A 104 12.71 2.87 -13.39
C TRP A 104 12.72 1.80 -12.31
N LEU A 105 11.54 1.41 -11.87
CA LEU A 105 11.30 0.39 -10.86
C LEU A 105 10.77 -0.87 -11.54
N GLN A 106 11.29 -2.02 -11.13
CA GLN A 106 10.82 -3.31 -11.59
C GLN A 106 10.83 -4.30 -10.45
N LEU A 107 9.74 -5.08 -10.29
CA LEU A 107 9.71 -6.18 -9.35
C LEU A 107 10.65 -7.31 -9.82
N THR A 108 11.35 -7.91 -8.87
CA THR A 108 12.07 -9.17 -9.10
C THR A 108 11.09 -10.35 -9.01
N PRO A 109 11.48 -11.58 -9.39
CA PRO A 109 10.66 -12.76 -9.10
C PRO A 109 10.30 -12.90 -7.63
N LEU A 110 11.19 -12.50 -6.71
CA LEU A 110 10.92 -12.48 -5.27
C LEU A 110 9.87 -11.41 -4.91
N GLY A 111 9.94 -10.23 -5.51
CA GLY A 111 8.96 -9.16 -5.31
C GLY A 111 7.57 -9.55 -5.81
N GLU A 112 7.50 -10.20 -6.98
CA GLU A 112 6.24 -10.74 -7.52
C GLU A 112 5.67 -11.82 -6.58
N GLN A 113 6.51 -12.73 -6.07
CA GLN A 113 6.10 -13.76 -5.11
C GLN A 113 5.56 -13.15 -3.81
N TYR A 114 6.18 -12.10 -3.28
CA TYR A 114 5.69 -11.39 -2.10
C TYR A 114 4.37 -10.70 -2.37
N TYR A 115 4.21 -10.04 -3.53
CA TYR A 115 2.94 -9.45 -3.92
C TYR A 115 1.85 -10.51 -4.06
N GLU A 116 2.12 -11.61 -4.74
CA GLU A 116 1.15 -12.67 -4.95
C GLU A 116 0.66 -13.27 -3.64
N PHE A 117 1.56 -13.61 -2.73
CA PHE A 117 1.19 -14.22 -1.45
C PHE A 117 0.57 -13.22 -0.49
N TYR A 118 1.25 -12.13 -0.16
CA TYR A 118 0.81 -11.19 0.85
C TYR A 118 -0.19 -10.15 0.34
N GLY A 119 -0.10 -9.77 -0.93
CA GLY A 119 -0.97 -8.78 -1.54
C GLY A 119 -2.25 -9.37 -2.11
N LEU A 120 -2.18 -10.51 -2.81
CA LEU A 120 -3.32 -11.08 -3.50
C LEU A 120 -3.97 -12.23 -2.74
N GLN A 121 -3.23 -13.31 -2.46
CA GLN A 121 -3.80 -14.51 -1.84
C GLN A 121 -4.34 -14.22 -0.43
N TYR A 122 -3.59 -13.50 0.40
CA TYR A 122 -4.03 -13.12 1.74
C TYR A 122 -5.27 -12.22 1.70
N HIS A 123 -5.31 -11.22 0.83
CA HIS A 123 -6.49 -10.36 0.71
C HIS A 123 -7.70 -11.10 0.15
N THR A 124 -7.49 -12.06 -0.75
CA THR A 124 -8.57 -12.93 -1.26
C THR A 124 -9.13 -13.79 -0.12
N TRP A 125 -8.28 -14.40 0.68
CA TRP A 125 -8.72 -15.15 1.86
C TRP A 125 -9.46 -14.24 2.85
N LEU A 126 -8.90 -13.07 3.15
CA LEU A 126 -9.51 -12.11 4.08
C LEU A 126 -10.88 -11.64 3.59
N SER A 127 -11.05 -11.42 2.27
CA SER A 127 -12.34 -11.04 1.71
C SER A 127 -13.41 -12.11 1.92
N GLN A 128 -13.03 -13.40 1.82
CA GLN A 128 -13.94 -14.51 2.08
C GLN A 128 -14.32 -14.62 3.56
N VAL A 129 -13.36 -14.43 4.46
CA VAL A 129 -13.60 -14.49 5.92
C VAL A 129 -14.46 -13.33 6.39
N LEU A 130 -14.26 -12.14 5.84
CA LEU A 130 -14.99 -10.92 6.21
C LEU A 130 -16.28 -10.70 5.40
N ASP A 131 -16.63 -11.61 4.50
CA ASP A 131 -17.87 -11.52 3.68
C ASP A 131 -19.16 -11.50 4.52
N GLN A 132 -19.06 -11.88 5.79
CA GLN A 132 -20.16 -11.80 6.76
C GLN A 132 -20.48 -10.35 7.20
N ILE A 133 -19.58 -9.40 6.95
CA ILE A 133 -19.82 -7.98 7.27
C ILE A 133 -20.66 -7.38 6.16
N PRO A 134 -21.85 -6.78 6.48
CA PRO A 134 -22.66 -6.11 5.48
C PRO A 134 -21.84 -5.03 4.75
N LYS A 135 -21.99 -4.98 3.44
CA LYS A 135 -21.24 -4.03 2.59
C LYS A 135 -21.44 -2.56 3.01
N GLU A 136 -22.67 -2.22 3.41
CA GLU A 136 -23.02 -0.87 3.88
C GLU A 136 -22.26 -0.49 5.17
N ASP A 137 -22.10 -1.45 6.10
CA ASP A 137 -21.34 -1.24 7.34
C ASP A 137 -19.86 -1.06 7.05
N LEU A 138 -19.31 -1.86 6.12
CA LEU A 138 -17.93 -1.72 5.68
C LEU A 138 -17.68 -0.35 5.03
N GLU A 139 -18.53 0.07 4.09
CA GLU A 139 -18.42 1.36 3.42
C GLU A 139 -18.56 2.53 4.42
N THR A 140 -19.48 2.41 5.38
CA THR A 140 -19.66 3.39 6.44
C THR A 140 -18.44 3.48 7.35
N THR A 141 -17.87 2.36 7.73
CA THR A 141 -16.65 2.29 8.54
C THR A 141 -15.47 2.95 7.83
N ILE A 142 -15.23 2.61 6.56
CA ILE A 142 -14.16 3.21 5.75
C ILE A 142 -14.33 4.73 5.67
N ARG A 143 -15.54 5.21 5.34
CA ARG A 143 -15.86 6.63 5.25
C ARG A 143 -15.64 7.35 6.58
N THR A 144 -16.06 6.75 7.69
CA THR A 144 -15.93 7.32 9.04
C THR A 144 -14.47 7.44 9.45
N VAL A 145 -13.66 6.42 9.22
CA VAL A 145 -12.22 6.43 9.51
C VAL A 145 -11.50 7.52 8.69
N HIS A 146 -11.79 7.64 7.39
CA HIS A 146 -11.21 8.69 6.56
C HIS A 146 -11.61 10.09 7.01
N HIS A 147 -12.89 10.27 7.40
CA HIS A 147 -13.40 11.55 7.89
C HIS A 147 -12.76 11.94 9.23
N ALA A 148 -12.70 11.00 10.18
CA ALA A 148 -12.03 11.21 11.46
C ALA A 148 -10.56 11.60 11.30
N ARG A 149 -9.83 10.90 10.40
CA ARG A 149 -8.43 11.24 10.08
C ARG A 149 -8.31 12.67 9.56
N LYS A 150 -9.17 13.08 8.64
CA LYS A 150 -9.17 14.44 8.08
C LYS A 150 -9.41 15.49 9.16
N ILE A 151 -10.45 15.30 10.00
CA ILE A 151 -10.75 16.21 11.10
C ILE A 151 -9.55 16.36 12.04
N LEU A 152 -8.88 15.25 12.40
CA LEU A 152 -7.73 15.28 13.30
C LEU A 152 -6.48 15.90 12.66
N GLN A 153 -6.32 15.84 11.34
CA GLN A 153 -5.25 16.53 10.62
C GLN A 153 -5.46 18.05 10.57
N ASP A 154 -6.73 18.48 10.49
CA ASP A 154 -7.08 19.91 10.42
C ASP A 154 -7.15 20.57 11.82
N ASN A 155 -7.10 19.78 12.90
CA ASN A 155 -7.19 20.25 14.28
C ASN A 155 -6.01 19.73 15.11
N HIS A 156 -5.31 20.63 15.78
CA HIS A 156 -4.21 20.26 16.66
C HIS A 156 -4.69 19.99 18.08
N PRO A 157 -4.14 18.97 18.78
CA PRO A 157 -4.47 18.74 20.19
C PRO A 157 -4.01 19.92 21.05
N PRO A 158 -4.67 20.17 22.18
CA PRO A 158 -4.19 21.16 23.15
C PRO A 158 -2.78 20.79 23.61
N LYS A 159 -1.93 21.79 23.75
CA LYS A 159 -0.57 21.57 24.32
C LYS A 159 -0.70 21.37 25.84
N PRO A 160 0.12 20.47 26.42
CA PRO A 160 0.17 20.29 27.88
C PRO A 160 0.66 21.54 28.61
#